data_9094c517972f2193cee8b294460dbd20
#
_entry.id   9094c517972f2193cee8b294460dbd20
#
_cell.length_a   1.000
_cell.length_b   1.000
_cell.length_c   1.000
_cell.angle_alpha   90.00
_cell.angle_beta   90.00
_cell.angle_gamma   90.00
#
_symmetry.space_group_name_H-M   'P 1'
#
loop_
_entity.id
_entity.type
_entity.pdbx_description
1 polymer ?
#
loop_
_entity_poly.entity_id
_entity_poly.type
_entity_poly.pdbx_seq_one_letter_code
_entity_poly.pdbx_strand_id
1 'polypeptide(L)'
;EPKEEPNDGLYRANYPEGIYYTVDDFLKKIPNETTKVDARELIGFDKELLDSIEDNCFCYYQNSDSKVKKVFAISYKGHLYFQTRAILSNRNKDDNAQTNDFPNSFVRVKNGGENYLYLETRLVNKWAQGFAYGGVGGTSGYYLATDMTHTKGIIWDFKNKEFNIFKNCKDYNRFIEKIHPGSIQKCKNQQPDIEAIRKTIEIIK
;
A
#
# COMPACT_ATOMS: atom_id res chain seq x y z
N GLU A 1 -8.38 15.51 29.04
CA GLU A 1 -9.32 14.42 28.77
C GLU A 1 -8.77 13.64 27.57
N PRO A 2 -8.64 12.30 27.66
CA PRO A 2 -8.27 11.49 26.51
C PRO A 2 -9.43 11.60 25.50
N LYS A 3 -9.13 12.04 24.28
CA LYS A 3 -10.10 12.00 23.18
C LYS A 3 -10.42 10.54 22.94
N GLU A 4 -11.67 10.14 23.12
CA GLU A 4 -12.15 8.83 22.70
C GLU A 4 -11.83 8.66 21.22
N GLU A 5 -11.06 7.60 20.89
CA GLU A 5 -10.81 7.26 19.49
C GLU A 5 -12.14 6.86 18.85
N PRO A 6 -12.43 7.36 17.64
CA PRO A 6 -13.64 6.97 16.95
C PRO A 6 -13.65 5.47 16.72
N ASN A 7 -14.71 4.79 17.17
CA ASN A 7 -14.90 3.36 16.97
C ASN A 7 -15.46 3.09 15.55
N ASP A 8 -14.64 3.39 14.53
CA ASP A 8 -14.97 3.18 13.12
C ASP A 8 -14.56 1.79 12.60
N GLY A 9 -14.03 0.92 13.48
CA GLY A 9 -13.54 -0.41 13.12
C GLY A 9 -12.29 -0.43 12.24
N LEU A 10 -11.66 0.72 12.01
CA LEU A 10 -10.46 0.81 11.20
C LEU A 10 -9.20 0.53 12.04
N TYR A 11 -8.24 -0.16 11.43
CA TYR A 11 -6.94 -0.41 12.05
C TYR A 11 -6.16 0.89 12.23
N ARG A 12 -5.58 1.06 13.42
CA ARG A 12 -4.67 2.14 13.76
C ARG A 12 -3.33 1.59 14.21
N ALA A 13 -2.28 2.02 13.53
CA ALA A 13 -0.93 1.70 13.94
C ALA A 13 -0.47 2.69 15.03
N ASN A 14 0.28 2.20 16.01
CA ASN A 14 0.85 3.05 17.07
C ASN A 14 2.09 3.79 16.54
N TYR A 15 1.85 4.85 15.75
CA TYR A 15 2.86 5.74 15.20
C TYR A 15 2.52 7.19 15.56
N PRO A 16 3.47 7.97 16.12
CA PRO A 16 3.31 9.41 16.30
C PRO A 16 2.92 10.12 15.00
N GLU A 17 1.98 11.06 15.07
CA GLU A 17 1.57 11.84 13.89
C GLU A 17 2.74 12.61 13.30
N GLY A 18 2.83 12.59 11.98
CA GLY A 18 3.85 13.28 11.21
C GLY A 18 4.34 12.52 9.99
N ILE A 19 5.39 13.05 9.40
CA ILE A 19 5.98 12.57 8.15
C ILE A 19 7.29 11.88 8.44
N TYR A 20 7.47 10.69 7.91
CA TYR A 20 8.67 9.87 8.01
C TYR A 20 9.35 9.84 6.65
N TYR A 21 10.53 10.44 6.53
CA TYR A 21 11.23 10.53 5.25
C TYR A 21 11.93 9.25 4.85
N THR A 22 12.46 8.51 5.85
CA THR A 22 13.25 7.31 5.59
C THR A 22 12.69 6.08 6.32
N VAL A 23 13.15 4.90 5.92
CA VAL A 23 12.89 3.64 6.63
C VAL A 23 13.38 3.72 8.07
N ASP A 24 14.55 4.31 8.31
CA ASP A 24 15.13 4.38 9.65
C ASP A 24 14.31 5.27 10.59
N ASP A 25 13.81 6.40 10.12
CA ASP A 25 12.94 7.28 10.89
C ASP A 25 11.62 6.57 11.24
N PHE A 26 11.07 5.87 10.26
CA PHE A 26 9.88 5.05 10.44
C PHE A 26 10.09 3.94 11.48
N LEU A 27 11.19 3.19 11.39
CA LEU A 27 11.50 2.11 12.34
C LEU A 27 11.71 2.63 13.76
N LYS A 28 12.29 3.82 13.91
CA LYS A 28 12.47 4.49 15.20
C LYS A 28 11.18 5.12 15.74
N LYS A 29 10.14 5.20 14.93
CA LYS A 29 8.89 5.93 15.22
C LYS A 29 9.12 7.41 15.58
N ILE A 30 10.08 8.04 14.93
CA ILE A 30 10.42 9.44 15.10
C ILE A 30 10.11 10.18 13.80
N PRO A 31 9.01 10.94 13.74
CA PRO A 31 8.70 11.70 12.54
C PRO A 31 9.72 12.83 12.35
N ASN A 32 10.15 13.04 11.09
CA ASN A 32 11.06 14.13 10.75
C ASN A 32 10.36 15.47 10.72
N GLU A 33 9.05 15.44 10.48
CA GLU A 33 8.24 16.63 10.32
C GLU A 33 6.84 16.39 10.90
N THR A 34 6.36 17.36 11.67
CA THR A 34 5.01 17.35 12.27
C THR A 34 4.09 18.38 11.64
N THR A 35 4.48 18.95 10.49
CA THR A 35 3.63 19.87 9.71
C THR A 35 2.32 19.20 9.36
N LYS A 36 1.23 19.91 9.58
CA LYS A 36 -0.10 19.40 9.27
C LYS A 36 -0.28 19.19 7.77
N VAL A 37 -0.87 18.05 7.45
CA VAL A 37 -1.22 17.66 6.07
C VAL A 37 -2.72 17.45 5.94
N ASP A 38 -3.20 17.58 4.70
CA ASP A 38 -4.57 17.24 4.30
C ASP A 38 -4.54 16.09 3.30
N ALA A 39 -5.46 15.15 3.47
CA ALA A 39 -5.69 14.11 2.48
C ALA A 39 -6.68 14.61 1.40
N ARG A 40 -6.40 14.30 0.13
CA ARG A 40 -7.24 14.67 -1.00
C ARG A 40 -7.37 13.50 -1.97
N GLU A 41 -8.42 13.47 -2.77
CA GLU A 41 -8.70 12.40 -3.71
C GLU A 41 -7.58 12.18 -4.74
N LEU A 42 -7.46 10.92 -5.20
CA LEU A 42 -6.54 10.55 -6.29
C LEU A 42 -7.02 11.04 -7.65
N ILE A 43 -8.33 11.03 -7.86
CA ILE A 43 -8.99 11.32 -9.12
C ILE A 43 -10.05 12.38 -8.86
N GLY A 44 -9.83 13.57 -9.40
CA GLY A 44 -10.74 14.70 -9.32
C GLY A 44 -10.07 15.93 -9.92
N PHE A 45 -10.85 16.77 -10.58
CA PHE A 45 -10.36 18.04 -11.08
C PHE A 45 -10.25 19.09 -9.97
N ASP A 46 -11.02 18.90 -8.91
CA ASP A 46 -11.00 19.74 -7.73
C ASP A 46 -10.19 19.03 -6.62
N LYS A 47 -9.32 19.80 -5.97
CA LYS A 47 -8.51 19.32 -4.84
C LYS A 47 -9.36 19.29 -3.58
N GLU A 48 -10.47 18.55 -3.63
CA GLU A 48 -11.37 18.45 -2.49
C GLU A 48 -10.73 17.73 -1.32
N LEU A 49 -10.95 18.27 -0.15
CA LEU A 49 -10.57 17.63 1.11
C LEU A 49 -11.42 16.38 1.30
N LEU A 50 -10.79 15.30 1.74
CA LEU A 50 -11.50 14.09 2.12
C LEU A 50 -12.06 14.25 3.53
N ASP A 51 -13.37 14.13 3.65
CA ASP A 51 -14.08 14.16 4.95
C ASP A 51 -13.90 12.83 5.71
N SER A 52 -13.67 11.75 4.98
CA SER A 52 -13.50 10.39 5.51
C SER A 52 -12.05 9.90 5.38
N ILE A 53 -11.73 8.84 6.11
CA ILE A 53 -10.44 8.14 5.96
C ILE A 53 -10.52 7.21 4.75
N GLU A 54 -9.68 7.49 3.75
CA GLU A 54 -9.61 6.74 2.50
C GLU A 54 -8.41 5.79 2.47
N ASP A 55 -8.56 4.69 1.72
CA ASP A 55 -7.50 3.70 1.55
C ASP A 55 -6.37 4.21 0.64
N ASN A 56 -6.68 5.13 -0.26
CA ASN A 56 -5.72 5.74 -1.19
C ASN A 56 -6.02 7.24 -1.31
N CYS A 57 -4.99 8.08 -1.14
CA CYS A 57 -5.13 9.52 -1.24
C CYS A 57 -3.82 10.19 -1.66
N PHE A 58 -3.89 11.46 -2.03
CA PHE A 58 -2.74 12.36 -2.00
C PHE A 58 -2.72 13.14 -0.69
N CYS A 59 -1.52 13.49 -0.20
CA CYS A 59 -1.35 14.37 0.94
C CYS A 59 -0.73 15.70 0.50
N TYR A 60 -1.21 16.79 1.08
CA TYR A 60 -0.76 18.14 0.81
C TYR A 60 -0.41 18.84 2.12
N TYR A 61 0.64 19.65 2.12
CA TYR A 61 0.97 20.51 3.25
C TYR A 61 -0.06 21.62 3.40
N GLN A 62 -0.61 21.79 4.60
CA GLN A 62 -1.61 22.85 4.84
C GLN A 62 -1.04 24.25 4.65
N ASN A 63 0.22 24.45 5.01
CA ASN A 63 0.88 25.78 4.97
C ASN A 63 1.25 26.27 3.57
N SER A 64 1.43 25.37 2.61
CA SER A 64 1.92 25.71 1.26
C SER A 64 1.04 25.18 0.12
N ASP A 65 0.01 24.42 0.45
CA ASP A 65 -0.85 23.72 -0.53
C ASP A 65 -0.05 22.87 -1.54
N SER A 66 1.18 22.51 -1.18
CA SER A 66 2.04 21.69 -2.03
C SER A 66 1.89 20.20 -1.73
N LYS A 67 1.95 19.37 -2.77
CA LYS A 67 1.84 17.92 -2.63
C LYS A 67 3.07 17.35 -1.88
N VAL A 68 2.82 16.51 -0.89
CA VAL A 68 3.88 15.76 -0.20
C VAL A 68 4.48 14.73 -1.16
N LYS A 69 5.80 14.75 -1.31
CA LYS A 69 6.55 13.89 -2.24
C LYS A 69 7.81 13.36 -1.59
N LYS A 70 8.28 12.18 -2.07
CA LYS A 70 9.56 11.57 -1.68
C LYS A 70 9.69 11.33 -0.17
N VAL A 71 8.64 10.80 0.43
CA VAL A 71 8.61 10.37 1.82
C VAL A 71 8.37 8.87 1.91
N PHE A 72 8.71 8.26 3.04
CA PHE A 72 8.48 6.84 3.26
C PHE A 72 7.04 6.58 3.73
N ALA A 73 6.63 7.28 4.78
CA ALA A 73 5.32 7.11 5.39
C ALA A 73 4.78 8.41 6.00
N ILE A 74 3.48 8.44 6.24
CA ILE A 74 2.79 9.49 7.01
C ILE A 74 1.89 8.81 8.03
N SER A 75 1.92 9.30 9.28
CA SER A 75 0.88 9.04 10.27
C SER A 75 -0.06 10.24 10.30
N TYR A 76 -1.33 10.02 9.99
CA TYR A 76 -2.35 11.05 9.81
C TYR A 76 -3.67 10.63 10.42
N LYS A 77 -4.20 11.42 11.34
CA LYS A 77 -5.45 11.14 12.07
C LYS A 77 -5.49 9.73 12.68
N GLY A 78 -4.37 9.29 13.24
CA GLY A 78 -4.22 7.95 13.84
C GLY A 78 -4.05 6.80 12.84
N HIS A 79 -4.01 7.07 11.53
CA HIS A 79 -3.81 6.07 10.49
C HIS A 79 -2.43 6.19 9.87
N LEU A 80 -1.82 5.05 9.57
CA LEU A 80 -0.52 4.97 8.91
C LEU A 80 -0.70 4.75 7.40
N TYR A 81 0.06 5.52 6.62
CA TYR A 81 0.08 5.47 5.16
C TYR A 81 1.51 5.32 4.66
N PHE A 82 1.72 4.45 3.68
CA PHE A 82 2.97 4.39 2.93
C PHE A 82 2.82 5.09 1.57
N GLN A 83 3.85 5.82 1.15
CA GLN A 83 3.86 6.38 -0.19
C GLN A 83 4.09 5.27 -1.23
N THR A 84 3.33 5.28 -2.32
CA THR A 84 3.43 4.25 -3.38
C THR A 84 4.85 4.15 -3.93
N ARG A 85 5.54 5.28 -4.12
CA ARG A 85 6.96 5.29 -4.50
C ARG A 85 7.85 4.57 -3.50
N ALA A 86 7.62 4.76 -2.21
CA ALA A 86 8.38 4.10 -1.15
C ALA A 86 8.16 2.59 -1.15
N ILE A 87 6.92 2.15 -1.36
CA ILE A 87 6.60 0.73 -1.53
C ILE A 87 7.41 0.14 -2.68
N LEU A 88 7.38 0.78 -3.85
CA LEU A 88 8.06 0.30 -5.04
C LEU A 88 9.58 0.37 -4.95
N SER A 89 10.13 1.32 -4.19
CA SER A 89 11.59 1.47 -4.01
C SER A 89 12.18 0.52 -2.96
N ASN A 90 11.37 0.07 -2.02
CA ASN A 90 11.78 -0.82 -0.92
C ASN A 90 11.14 -2.21 -1.02
N ARG A 91 10.76 -2.62 -2.23
CA ARG A 91 10.19 -3.95 -2.46
C ARG A 91 11.26 -5.03 -2.46
N ASN A 92 10.83 -6.27 -2.22
CA ASN A 92 11.65 -7.47 -2.34
C ASN A 92 12.35 -7.52 -3.72
N LYS A 93 13.57 -8.04 -3.76
CA LYS A 93 14.41 -8.14 -4.97
C LYS A 93 13.74 -8.88 -6.14
N ASP A 94 12.92 -9.89 -5.82
CA ASP A 94 12.22 -10.70 -6.82
C ASP A 94 10.98 -10.00 -7.38
N ASP A 95 10.66 -8.82 -6.87
CA ASP A 95 9.44 -8.10 -7.14
C ASP A 95 9.66 -6.92 -8.09
N ASN A 96 10.23 -7.18 -9.22
CA ASN A 96 10.47 -6.19 -10.28
C ASN A 96 9.22 -5.94 -11.15
N ALA A 97 9.31 -4.91 -12.00
CA ALA A 97 8.29 -4.53 -13.00
C ALA A 97 6.91 -4.09 -12.45
N GLN A 98 6.71 -3.97 -11.14
CA GLN A 98 5.49 -3.36 -10.60
C GLN A 98 5.57 -1.85 -10.69
N THR A 99 4.47 -1.20 -11.02
CA THR A 99 4.36 0.25 -11.13
C THR A 99 2.97 0.74 -10.71
N ASN A 100 2.86 2.05 -10.56
CA ASN A 100 1.60 2.73 -10.33
C ASN A 100 1.64 4.09 -11.04
N ASP A 101 0.50 4.53 -11.58
CA ASP A 101 0.38 5.81 -12.29
C ASP A 101 0.48 7.01 -11.34
N PHE A 102 0.27 6.77 -10.05
CA PHE A 102 0.30 7.79 -9.00
C PHE A 102 1.40 7.52 -7.96
N PRO A 103 2.70 7.64 -8.31
CA PRO A 103 3.80 7.27 -7.42
C PRO A 103 3.87 8.13 -6.14
N ASN A 104 3.26 9.31 -6.12
CA ASN A 104 3.18 10.17 -4.95
C ASN A 104 1.89 9.99 -4.12
N SER A 105 1.04 9.03 -4.49
CA SER A 105 -0.12 8.67 -3.67
C SER A 105 0.30 7.91 -2.41
N PHE A 106 -0.60 7.88 -1.46
CA PHE A 106 -0.44 7.18 -0.19
C PHE A 106 -1.46 6.05 -0.07
N VAL A 107 -1.02 4.94 0.50
CA VAL A 107 -1.82 3.74 0.72
C VAL A 107 -1.91 3.47 2.21
N ARG A 108 -3.14 3.38 2.73
CA ARG A 108 -3.40 3.14 4.14
C ARG A 108 -3.07 1.71 4.55
N VAL A 109 -2.43 1.56 5.71
CA VAL A 109 -2.26 0.27 6.37
C VAL A 109 -3.61 -0.19 6.92
N LYS A 110 -4.04 -1.38 6.52
CA LYS A 110 -5.36 -1.96 6.87
C LYS A 110 -5.33 -2.85 8.09
N ASN A 111 -4.17 -3.43 8.38
CA ASN A 111 -3.98 -4.35 9.49
C ASN A 111 -2.49 -4.51 9.79
N GLY A 112 -2.15 -5.00 10.99
CA GLY A 112 -0.77 -5.29 11.31
C GLY A 112 -0.52 -5.50 12.80
N GLY A 113 0.74 -5.68 13.13
CA GLY A 113 1.25 -5.91 14.46
C GLY A 113 2.75 -5.63 14.53
N GLU A 114 3.46 -6.40 15.33
CA GLU A 114 4.89 -6.21 15.56
C GLU A 114 5.77 -6.73 14.42
N ASN A 115 5.29 -7.75 13.70
CA ASN A 115 6.08 -8.41 12.65
C ASN A 115 5.78 -7.87 11.26
N TYR A 116 4.52 -7.55 10.99
CA TYR A 116 4.03 -7.22 9.66
C TYR A 116 3.01 -6.09 9.69
N LEU A 117 3.03 -5.25 8.63
CA LEU A 117 1.94 -4.32 8.32
C LEU A 117 1.36 -4.70 6.95
N TYR A 118 0.04 -4.76 6.86
CA TYR A 118 -0.66 -5.17 5.65
C TYR A 118 -1.43 -4.01 5.03
N LEU A 119 -1.34 -3.91 3.72
CA LEU A 119 -2.04 -2.91 2.91
C LEU A 119 -2.47 -3.49 1.56
N GLU A 120 -3.36 -2.82 0.88
CA GLU A 120 -3.89 -3.22 -0.41
C GLU A 120 -3.93 -2.03 -1.36
N THR A 121 -3.42 -2.21 -2.58
CA THR A 121 -3.51 -1.18 -3.62
C THR A 121 -3.49 -1.78 -5.01
N ARG A 122 -3.85 -0.97 -6.00
CA ARG A 122 -3.77 -1.33 -7.41
C ARG A 122 -2.36 -1.07 -7.92
N LEU A 123 -1.71 -2.12 -8.40
CA LEU A 123 -0.43 -2.05 -9.09
C LEU A 123 -0.53 -2.73 -10.45
N VAL A 124 0.25 -2.23 -11.39
CA VAL A 124 0.28 -2.73 -12.77
C VAL A 124 1.65 -3.29 -13.07
N ASN A 125 1.71 -4.39 -13.80
CA ASN A 125 2.94 -4.90 -14.37
C ASN A 125 3.17 -4.23 -15.73
N LYS A 126 4.12 -3.30 -15.82
CA LYS A 126 4.44 -2.57 -17.06
C LYS A 126 4.77 -3.48 -18.24
N TRP A 127 5.47 -4.57 -18.00
CA TRP A 127 5.84 -5.50 -19.07
C TRP A 127 4.62 -6.19 -19.65
N ALA A 128 3.75 -6.73 -18.77
CA ALA A 128 2.52 -7.37 -19.21
C ALA A 128 1.59 -6.39 -19.92
N GLN A 129 1.49 -5.16 -19.43
CA GLN A 129 0.71 -4.09 -20.05
C GLN A 129 1.26 -3.70 -21.42
N GLY A 130 2.59 -3.57 -21.55
CA GLY A 130 3.25 -3.30 -22.82
C GLY A 130 3.01 -4.39 -23.86
N PHE A 131 3.04 -5.66 -23.46
CA PHE A 131 2.69 -6.78 -24.35
C PHE A 131 1.21 -6.74 -24.78
N ALA A 132 0.29 -6.42 -23.87
CA ALA A 132 -1.13 -6.30 -24.22
C ALA A 132 -1.38 -5.20 -25.25
N TYR A 133 -0.75 -4.04 -25.09
CA TYR A 133 -0.87 -2.94 -26.05
C TYR A 133 -0.15 -3.22 -27.38
N GLY A 134 1.05 -3.81 -27.33
CA GLY A 134 1.87 -4.07 -28.52
C GLY A 134 1.48 -5.33 -29.30
N GLY A 135 1.00 -6.37 -28.61
CA GLY A 135 0.71 -7.67 -29.21
C GLY A 135 -0.69 -7.83 -29.77
N VAL A 136 -1.69 -7.23 -29.14
CA VAL A 136 -3.10 -7.36 -29.53
C VAL A 136 -3.61 -6.13 -30.27
N GLY A 137 -3.10 -4.94 -29.91
CA GLY A 137 -3.48 -3.66 -30.52
C GLY A 137 -4.95 -3.24 -30.32
N GLY A 138 -5.26 -1.98 -30.63
CA GLY A 138 -6.61 -1.46 -30.63
C GLY A 138 -7.37 -1.55 -29.29
N THR A 139 -8.70 -1.59 -29.38
CA THR A 139 -9.60 -1.65 -28.20
C THR A 139 -9.44 -2.94 -27.39
N SER A 140 -9.16 -4.06 -28.03
CA SER A 140 -8.93 -5.34 -27.33
C SER A 140 -7.67 -5.31 -26.47
N GLY A 141 -6.59 -4.70 -26.96
CA GLY A 141 -5.36 -4.51 -26.18
C GLY A 141 -5.57 -3.58 -24.98
N TYR A 142 -6.41 -2.56 -25.13
CA TYR A 142 -6.79 -1.67 -24.02
C TYR A 142 -7.56 -2.42 -22.93
N TYR A 143 -8.57 -3.22 -23.27
CA TYR A 143 -9.32 -4.02 -22.30
C TYR A 143 -8.43 -5.04 -21.58
N LEU A 144 -7.55 -5.73 -22.28
CA LEU A 144 -6.59 -6.64 -21.66
C LEU A 144 -5.63 -5.92 -20.68
N ALA A 145 -5.15 -4.74 -21.06
CA ALA A 145 -4.25 -3.96 -20.22
C ALA A 145 -4.94 -3.43 -18.95
N THR A 146 -6.21 -3.05 -19.04
CA THR A 146 -7.00 -2.63 -17.88
C THR A 146 -7.35 -3.79 -16.95
N ASP A 147 -7.62 -4.95 -17.50
CA ASP A 147 -7.89 -6.18 -16.74
C ASP A 147 -6.66 -6.68 -15.95
N MET A 148 -5.46 -6.25 -16.33
CA MET A 148 -4.21 -6.56 -15.60
C MET A 148 -4.00 -5.71 -14.34
N THR A 149 -4.86 -4.71 -14.11
CA THR A 149 -4.82 -3.86 -12.93
C THR A 149 -5.69 -4.44 -11.82
N HIS A 150 -5.10 -5.21 -10.94
CA HIS A 150 -5.83 -5.80 -9.81
C HIS A 150 -5.37 -5.22 -8.48
N THR A 151 -6.27 -5.25 -7.51
CA THR A 151 -5.91 -5.02 -6.12
C THR A 151 -4.96 -6.11 -5.65
N LYS A 152 -3.79 -5.70 -5.16
CA LYS A 152 -2.76 -6.59 -4.65
C LYS A 152 -2.57 -6.38 -3.17
N GLY A 153 -2.43 -7.47 -2.44
CA GLY A 153 -1.98 -7.46 -1.06
C GLY A 153 -0.48 -7.15 -1.01
N ILE A 154 -0.09 -6.34 -0.06
CA ILE A 154 1.30 -5.94 0.18
C ILE A 154 1.56 -6.05 1.66
N ILE A 155 2.71 -6.61 2.02
CA ILE A 155 3.18 -6.69 3.40
C ILE A 155 4.48 -5.92 3.54
N TRP A 156 4.55 -5.03 4.53
CA TRP A 156 5.81 -4.56 5.10
C TRP A 156 6.31 -5.60 6.10
N ASP A 157 7.51 -6.10 5.89
CA ASP A 157 8.22 -7.03 6.77
C ASP A 157 9.25 -6.25 7.59
N PHE A 158 9.02 -6.13 8.90
CA PHE A 158 9.91 -5.41 9.80
C PHE A 158 11.30 -6.06 9.93
N LYS A 159 11.36 -7.39 9.87
CA LYS A 159 12.61 -8.14 9.98
C LYS A 159 13.52 -7.91 8.78
N ASN A 160 12.96 -8.02 7.59
CA ASN A 160 13.70 -7.88 6.33
C ASN A 160 13.74 -6.44 5.82
N LYS A 161 12.95 -5.53 6.41
CA LYS A 161 12.85 -4.11 6.03
C LYS A 161 12.49 -3.92 4.56
N GLU A 162 11.53 -4.69 4.09
CA GLU A 162 11.11 -4.68 2.69
C GLU A 162 9.60 -4.89 2.54
N PHE A 163 9.06 -4.48 1.40
CA PHE A 163 7.70 -4.79 1.00
C PHE A 163 7.66 -6.06 0.15
N ASN A 164 6.76 -6.96 0.49
CA ASN A 164 6.44 -8.14 -0.31
C ASN A 164 5.10 -7.92 -1.01
N ILE A 165 5.11 -7.86 -2.33
CA ILE A 165 3.94 -7.61 -3.18
C ILE A 165 3.41 -8.95 -3.69
N PHE A 166 2.18 -9.28 -3.39
CA PHE A 166 1.54 -10.51 -3.87
C PHE A 166 0.97 -10.30 -5.27
N LYS A 167 1.84 -10.34 -6.28
CA LYS A 167 1.45 -10.15 -7.69
C LYS A 167 0.49 -11.23 -8.18
N ASN A 168 0.62 -12.43 -7.62
CA ASN A 168 -0.17 -13.61 -7.93
C ASN A 168 -0.21 -14.56 -6.73
N CYS A 169 -1.01 -15.62 -6.84
CA CYS A 169 -1.17 -16.61 -5.79
C CYS A 169 0.15 -17.34 -5.42
N LYS A 170 1.05 -17.55 -6.37
CA LYS A 170 2.34 -18.20 -6.10
C LYS A 170 3.26 -17.33 -5.25
N ASP A 171 3.24 -16.02 -5.47
CA ASP A 171 4.05 -15.09 -4.65
C ASP A 171 3.55 -15.07 -3.20
N TYR A 172 2.23 -15.04 -3.00
CA TYR A 172 1.66 -15.18 -1.66
C TYR A 172 2.07 -16.51 -1.01
N ASN A 173 1.92 -17.63 -1.71
CA ASN A 173 2.26 -18.95 -1.17
C ASN A 173 3.74 -19.04 -0.80
N ARG A 174 4.64 -18.52 -1.64
CA ARG A 174 6.08 -18.47 -1.35
C ARG A 174 6.42 -17.69 -0.08
N PHE A 175 5.70 -16.60 0.16
CA PHE A 175 5.87 -15.80 1.37
C PHE A 175 5.33 -16.55 2.59
N ILE A 176 4.08 -17.04 2.53
CA ILE A 176 3.40 -17.61 3.70
C ILE A 176 3.88 -19.02 4.08
N GLU A 177 4.41 -19.78 3.12
CA GLU A 177 4.90 -21.14 3.34
C GLU A 177 5.92 -21.22 4.48
N LYS A 178 6.78 -20.21 4.60
CA LYS A 178 7.83 -20.14 5.62
C LYS A 178 7.34 -19.67 6.99
N ILE A 179 6.18 -19.05 7.04
CA ILE A 179 5.65 -18.36 8.23
C ILE A 179 4.47 -19.14 8.81
N HIS A 180 3.51 -19.50 7.97
CA HIS A 180 2.30 -20.20 8.35
C HIS A 180 1.82 -21.15 7.24
N PRO A 181 2.42 -22.35 7.11
CA PRO A 181 2.13 -23.27 6.00
C PRO A 181 0.67 -23.65 5.85
N GLY A 182 -0.11 -23.61 6.94
CA GLY A 182 -1.55 -23.89 6.93
C GLY A 182 -2.39 -22.89 6.15
N SER A 183 -1.83 -21.75 5.78
CA SER A 183 -2.50 -20.69 4.99
C SER A 183 -2.13 -20.70 3.51
N ILE A 184 -1.43 -21.71 3.03
CA ILE A 184 -1.14 -21.88 1.59
C ILE A 184 -2.46 -22.04 0.83
N GLN A 185 -2.60 -21.27 -0.25
CA GLN A 185 -3.80 -21.29 -1.08
C GLN A 185 -3.67 -22.28 -2.25
N LYS A 186 -4.79 -22.90 -2.63
CA LYS A 186 -4.90 -23.66 -3.87
C LYS A 186 -5.04 -22.69 -5.03
N CYS A 187 -3.94 -22.40 -5.71
CA CYS A 187 -3.88 -21.45 -6.82
C CYS A 187 -4.62 -21.94 -8.07
N LYS A 188 -5.93 -22.08 -8.00
CA LYS A 188 -6.78 -22.42 -9.15
C LYS A 188 -6.82 -21.28 -10.16
N ASN A 189 -6.85 -20.04 -9.67
CA ASN A 189 -6.75 -18.81 -10.44
C ASN A 189 -5.37 -18.21 -10.22
N GLN A 190 -4.91 -17.36 -11.11
CA GLN A 190 -3.61 -16.71 -10.95
C GLN A 190 -3.58 -15.72 -9.77
N GLN A 191 -4.73 -15.16 -9.42
CA GLN A 191 -4.84 -14.20 -8.32
C GLN A 191 -5.03 -14.91 -6.97
N PRO A 192 -4.44 -14.40 -5.90
CA PRO A 192 -4.68 -14.89 -4.56
C PRO A 192 -6.07 -14.45 -4.06
N ASP A 193 -6.63 -15.26 -3.16
CA ASP A 193 -7.83 -14.90 -2.42
C ASP A 193 -7.47 -13.85 -1.35
N ILE A 194 -7.90 -12.61 -1.56
CA ILE A 194 -7.62 -11.46 -0.69
C ILE A 194 -8.27 -11.62 0.68
N GLU A 195 -9.46 -12.19 0.78
CA GLU A 195 -10.12 -12.41 2.08
C GLU A 195 -9.38 -13.44 2.91
N ALA A 196 -8.91 -14.51 2.29
CA ALA A 196 -8.08 -15.51 2.96
C ALA A 196 -6.73 -14.89 3.41
N ILE A 197 -6.15 -13.99 2.61
CA ILE A 197 -4.95 -13.23 3.03
C ILE A 197 -5.25 -12.41 4.28
N ARG A 198 -6.33 -11.62 4.29
CA ARG A 198 -6.69 -10.78 5.45
C ARG A 198 -6.82 -11.62 6.73
N LYS A 199 -7.46 -12.79 6.65
CA LYS A 199 -7.58 -13.72 7.78
C LYS A 199 -6.21 -14.24 8.23
N THR A 200 -5.32 -14.54 7.29
CA THR A 200 -3.96 -15.01 7.61
C THR A 200 -3.16 -13.92 8.31
N ILE A 201 -3.30 -12.67 7.88
CA ILE A 201 -2.62 -11.54 8.53
C ILE A 201 -3.00 -11.42 10.01
N GLU A 202 -4.26 -11.67 10.37
CA GLU A 202 -4.70 -11.69 11.77
C GLU A 202 -3.94 -12.72 12.64
N ILE A 203 -3.43 -13.78 12.02
CA ILE A 203 -2.72 -14.85 12.70
C ILE A 203 -1.23 -14.54 12.87
N ILE A 204 -0.62 -13.93 11.84
CA ILE A 204 0.85 -13.76 11.76
C ILE A 204 1.37 -12.38 12.18
N LYS A 205 0.49 -11.39 12.38
CA LYS A 205 0.82 -9.99 12.67
C LYS A 205 1.58 -9.75 13.97
#